data_af9b4585014c359cbee5bcb08cad209f
#
_entry.id   af9b4585014c359cbee5bcb08cad209f
#
_cell.length_a   1.000
_cell.length_b   1.000
_cell.length_c   1.000
_cell.angle_alpha   90.00
_cell.angle_beta   90.00
_cell.angle_gamma   90.00
#
_symmetry.space_group_name_H-M   'P 1'
#
loop_
_entity.id
_entity.type
_entity.pdbx_description
1 polymer ?
#
loop_
_entity_poly.entity_id
_entity_poly.type
_entity_poly.pdbx_seq_one_letter_code
_entity_poly.pdbx_strand_id
1 'polypeptide(L)'
;MEQAEKHPAMEAQDAVKLCYQAAFGAEHLLRDKDVAYRYLEREYESVEADSGPLYEQIHETVCRVNLAAWKREGLPLEWLFRMFAETAANPPENGEQVFRDCLDTVGGLIRERIIGITAEQWDGFLSDYPVHQPQALHHSERYRNREHPAYRLVCSRFIRIFPILRAIAGMAQKPKIIALDGRAASGKTTLADQLARVTGAGVAHMDDFFLPPGLRTEERLAEPGGNVHYERFLEEVLPFLKSPRAFRYRCFDCSRMELGEVREIPEGNLRIVEGAYSCHPLFGDHVGLKVFCDVEPREQMRRIRRRNGAQMLERFRDSWIPMEERYFQHFQIREHANLTV
;
A
#
# COMPACT_ATOMS: atom_id res chain seq x y z
N MET A 1 -15.83 -7.17 -18.18
CA MET A 1 -15.46 -6.76 -19.54
C MET A 1 -13.95 -6.85 -19.71
N GLU A 2 -13.15 -6.00 -19.11
CA GLU A 2 -11.68 -5.97 -19.27
C GLU A 2 -11.00 -7.34 -19.11
N GLN A 3 -11.41 -8.17 -18.14
CA GLN A 3 -10.86 -9.51 -17.94
C GLN A 3 -11.20 -10.47 -19.09
N ALA A 4 -12.40 -10.39 -19.65
CA ALA A 4 -12.79 -11.23 -20.78
C ALA A 4 -12.10 -10.83 -22.10
N GLU A 5 -11.79 -9.54 -22.26
CA GLU A 5 -11.02 -9.04 -23.40
C GLU A 5 -9.55 -9.47 -23.32
N LYS A 6 -8.97 -9.41 -22.11
CA LYS A 6 -7.58 -9.82 -21.88
C LYS A 6 -7.37 -11.34 -21.93
N HIS A 7 -8.37 -12.10 -21.55
CA HIS A 7 -8.32 -13.56 -21.43
C HIS A 7 -9.36 -14.27 -22.29
N PRO A 8 -9.17 -14.31 -23.61
CA PRO A 8 -10.14 -14.89 -24.55
C PRO A 8 -10.34 -16.40 -24.40
N ALA A 9 -9.47 -17.06 -23.62
CA ALA A 9 -9.62 -18.47 -23.28
C ALA A 9 -10.57 -18.74 -22.10
N MET A 10 -11.11 -17.68 -21.47
CA MET A 10 -12.02 -17.77 -20.32
C MET A 10 -13.30 -18.55 -20.65
N GLU A 11 -13.64 -19.49 -19.81
CA GLU A 11 -14.86 -20.30 -19.83
C GLU A 11 -15.77 -19.90 -18.65
N ALA A 12 -17.00 -20.46 -18.58
CA ALA A 12 -17.94 -20.19 -17.50
C ALA A 12 -17.34 -20.46 -16.12
N GLN A 13 -16.56 -21.55 -15.97
CA GLN A 13 -15.81 -21.89 -14.75
C GLN A 13 -14.86 -20.75 -14.34
N ASP A 14 -14.13 -20.15 -15.26
CA ASP A 14 -13.17 -19.07 -14.99
C ASP A 14 -13.86 -17.78 -14.60
N ALA A 15 -15.02 -17.50 -15.21
CA ALA A 15 -15.85 -16.35 -14.86
C ALA A 15 -16.44 -16.50 -13.45
N VAL A 16 -16.93 -17.68 -13.06
CA VAL A 16 -17.37 -17.97 -11.68
C VAL A 16 -16.21 -17.89 -10.70
N LYS A 17 -15.01 -18.40 -11.08
CA LYS A 17 -13.79 -18.26 -10.28
C LYS A 17 -13.43 -16.77 -10.06
N LEU A 18 -13.57 -15.95 -11.08
CA LEU A 18 -13.33 -14.51 -10.97
C LEU A 18 -14.29 -13.87 -9.94
N CYS A 19 -15.59 -14.19 -10.02
CA CYS A 19 -16.59 -13.75 -9.04
C CYS A 19 -16.25 -14.23 -7.62
N TYR A 20 -15.82 -15.50 -7.48
CA TYR A 20 -15.38 -16.05 -6.19
C TYR A 20 -14.18 -15.28 -5.62
N GLN A 21 -13.17 -14.99 -6.43
CA GLN A 21 -12.00 -14.24 -6.02
C GLN A 21 -12.32 -12.80 -5.61
N ALA A 22 -13.24 -12.15 -6.31
CA ALA A 22 -13.71 -10.81 -5.97
C ALA A 22 -14.43 -10.79 -4.61
N ALA A 23 -15.20 -11.82 -4.31
CA ALA A 23 -16.05 -11.95 -3.13
C ALA A 23 -15.31 -12.42 -1.88
N PHE A 24 -14.48 -13.46 -2.02
CA PHE A 24 -13.88 -14.18 -0.89
C PHE A 24 -12.34 -14.07 -0.84
N GLY A 25 -11.73 -13.44 -1.84
CA GLY A 25 -10.28 -13.28 -1.87
C GLY A 25 -9.53 -14.63 -1.89
N ALA A 26 -8.50 -14.73 -1.04
CA ALA A 26 -7.56 -15.85 -1.01
C ALA A 26 -7.57 -16.64 0.31
N GLU A 27 -8.55 -16.46 1.17
CA GLU A 27 -8.61 -17.05 2.53
C GLU A 27 -8.32 -18.56 2.53
N HIS A 28 -8.95 -19.31 1.61
CA HIS A 28 -8.81 -20.76 1.50
C HIS A 28 -7.40 -21.24 1.13
N LEU A 29 -6.51 -20.35 0.66
CA LEU A 29 -5.15 -20.68 0.22
C LEU A 29 -4.10 -20.53 1.34
N LEU A 30 -4.47 -19.98 2.51
CA LEU A 30 -3.52 -19.66 3.59
C LEU A 30 -3.82 -20.43 4.88
N ARG A 31 -3.97 -21.76 4.80
CA ARG A 31 -4.13 -22.60 6.00
C ARG A 31 -2.84 -22.76 6.80
N ASP A 32 -1.71 -22.85 6.12
CA ASP A 32 -0.36 -22.94 6.67
C ASP A 32 0.55 -21.99 5.88
N LYS A 33 1.12 -21.00 6.57
CA LYS A 33 1.95 -19.95 5.94
C LYS A 33 3.23 -20.50 5.32
N ASP A 34 3.88 -21.45 5.98
CA ASP A 34 5.16 -22.00 5.50
C ASP A 34 4.94 -22.90 4.28
N VAL A 35 3.85 -23.65 4.27
CA VAL A 35 3.46 -24.45 3.10
C VAL A 35 3.09 -23.56 1.94
N ALA A 36 2.30 -22.50 2.19
CA ALA A 36 1.88 -21.55 1.17
C ALA A 36 3.08 -20.78 0.59
N TYR A 37 4.07 -20.40 1.42
CA TYR A 37 5.28 -19.73 0.96
C TYR A 37 6.13 -20.65 0.07
N ARG A 38 6.38 -21.89 0.49
CA ARG A 38 7.12 -22.89 -0.32
C ARG A 38 6.43 -23.22 -1.64
N TYR A 39 5.10 -23.22 -1.66
CA TYR A 39 4.35 -23.37 -2.90
C TYR A 39 4.53 -22.19 -3.83
N LEU A 40 4.41 -20.97 -3.30
CA LEU A 40 4.66 -19.74 -4.05
C LEU A 40 6.10 -19.69 -4.61
N GLU A 41 7.10 -20.06 -3.80
CA GLU A 41 8.50 -20.06 -4.18
C GLU A 41 8.77 -21.01 -5.37
N ARG A 42 8.26 -22.26 -5.31
CA ARG A 42 8.37 -23.21 -6.43
C ARG A 42 7.69 -22.72 -7.71
N GLU A 43 6.51 -22.12 -7.59
CA GLU A 43 5.81 -21.55 -8.74
C GLU A 43 6.60 -20.37 -9.32
N TYR A 44 7.11 -19.48 -8.47
CA TYR A 44 7.91 -18.33 -8.87
C TYR A 44 9.23 -18.74 -9.56
N GLU A 45 9.87 -19.81 -9.11
CA GLU A 45 11.07 -20.36 -9.77
C GLU A 45 10.77 -20.86 -11.18
N SER A 46 9.63 -21.51 -11.37
CA SER A 46 9.23 -22.10 -12.65
C SER A 46 8.73 -21.08 -13.68
N VAL A 47 8.34 -19.87 -13.25
CA VAL A 47 7.82 -18.85 -14.14
C VAL A 47 8.96 -18.08 -14.81
N GLU A 48 8.89 -17.91 -16.13
CA GLU A 48 9.78 -17.02 -16.87
C GLU A 48 9.30 -15.56 -16.75
N ALA A 49 10.25 -14.63 -16.72
CA ALA A 49 9.92 -13.20 -16.67
C ALA A 49 9.28 -12.77 -18.00
N ASP A 50 8.14 -12.09 -17.93
CA ASP A 50 7.42 -11.64 -19.13
C ASP A 50 7.19 -10.12 -19.16
N SER A 51 6.66 -9.62 -20.28
CA SER A 51 6.36 -8.20 -20.50
C SER A 51 4.96 -7.77 -20.05
N GLY A 52 4.19 -8.66 -19.45
CA GLY A 52 2.82 -8.39 -19.00
C GLY A 52 2.72 -7.33 -17.90
N PRO A 53 1.50 -6.88 -17.58
CA PRO A 53 1.28 -5.91 -16.50
C PRO A 53 1.63 -6.53 -15.14
N LEU A 54 2.10 -5.68 -14.20
CA LEU A 54 2.43 -6.13 -12.85
C LEU A 54 1.22 -6.68 -12.11
N TYR A 55 0.06 -6.09 -12.35
CA TYR A 55 -1.20 -6.52 -11.75
C TYR A 55 -2.38 -6.31 -12.69
N GLU A 56 -3.45 -7.03 -12.41
CA GLU A 56 -4.75 -6.88 -13.04
C GLU A 56 -5.82 -6.65 -11.99
N GLN A 57 -6.55 -5.55 -12.11
CA GLN A 57 -7.70 -5.28 -11.26
C GLN A 57 -8.83 -6.24 -11.63
N ILE A 58 -9.35 -6.98 -10.65
CA ILE A 58 -10.49 -7.89 -10.86
C ILE A 58 -11.75 -7.42 -10.14
N HIS A 59 -11.58 -6.66 -9.07
CA HIS A 59 -12.64 -6.00 -8.32
C HIS A 59 -12.07 -4.74 -7.66
N GLU A 60 -12.89 -3.80 -7.20
CA GLU A 60 -12.42 -2.58 -6.53
C GLU A 60 -11.52 -2.86 -5.31
N THR A 61 -11.73 -4.00 -4.65
CA THR A 61 -11.01 -4.41 -3.44
C THR A 61 -9.83 -5.36 -3.69
N VAL A 62 -9.76 -6.04 -4.85
CA VAL A 62 -8.82 -7.13 -5.11
C VAL A 62 -8.22 -7.06 -6.51
N CYS A 63 -6.93 -7.33 -6.61
CA CYS A 63 -6.21 -7.51 -7.87
C CYS A 63 -5.42 -8.82 -7.89
N ARG A 64 -5.09 -9.30 -9.09
CA ARG A 64 -4.13 -10.37 -9.35
C ARG A 64 -2.77 -9.77 -9.61
N VAL A 65 -1.76 -10.09 -8.80
CA VAL A 65 -0.37 -9.69 -9.04
C VAL A 65 0.33 -10.81 -9.80
N ASN A 66 0.84 -10.49 -10.99
CA ASN A 66 1.48 -11.43 -11.91
C ASN A 66 2.88 -11.79 -11.44
N LEU A 67 3.18 -13.08 -11.29
CA LEU A 67 4.49 -13.57 -10.81
C LEU A 67 5.61 -13.32 -11.82
N ALA A 68 5.35 -13.47 -13.11
CA ALA A 68 6.34 -13.24 -14.17
C ALA A 68 6.77 -11.76 -14.21
N ALA A 69 5.80 -10.86 -14.13
CA ALA A 69 6.07 -9.42 -14.06
C ALA A 69 6.74 -9.02 -12.74
N TRP A 70 6.36 -9.63 -11.61
CA TRP A 70 7.02 -9.42 -10.31
C TRP A 70 8.49 -9.82 -10.37
N LYS A 71 8.79 -10.96 -10.99
CA LYS A 71 10.15 -11.48 -11.22
C LYS A 71 10.97 -10.56 -12.13
N ARG A 72 10.38 -10.09 -13.24
CA ARG A 72 11.01 -9.15 -14.16
C ARG A 72 11.46 -7.87 -13.44
N GLU A 73 10.65 -7.37 -12.52
CA GLU A 73 10.94 -6.14 -11.79
C GLU A 73 11.94 -6.35 -10.63
N GLY A 74 12.40 -7.57 -10.41
CA GLY A 74 13.37 -7.89 -9.35
C GLY A 74 12.86 -7.62 -7.94
N LEU A 75 11.53 -7.64 -7.75
CA LEU A 75 10.90 -7.40 -6.45
C LEU A 75 11.05 -8.62 -5.56
N PRO A 76 11.37 -8.48 -4.26
CA PRO A 76 11.46 -9.59 -3.32
C PRO A 76 10.16 -10.38 -3.23
N LEU A 77 10.25 -11.70 -3.38
CA LEU A 77 9.10 -12.60 -3.33
C LEU A 77 8.37 -12.53 -1.98
N GLU A 78 9.13 -12.32 -0.90
CA GLU A 78 8.58 -12.18 0.43
C GLU A 78 7.62 -10.98 0.56
N TRP A 79 7.84 -9.89 -0.17
CA TRP A 79 6.93 -8.76 -0.17
C TRP A 79 5.56 -9.13 -0.76
N LEU A 80 5.58 -9.86 -1.87
CA LEU A 80 4.36 -10.37 -2.47
C LEU A 80 3.63 -11.33 -1.52
N PHE A 81 4.38 -12.24 -0.89
CA PHE A 81 3.81 -13.18 0.06
C PHE A 81 3.16 -12.48 1.26
N ARG A 82 3.79 -11.45 1.82
CA ARG A 82 3.23 -10.69 2.94
C ARG A 82 1.92 -9.97 2.55
N MET A 83 1.87 -9.36 1.35
CA MET A 83 0.64 -8.76 0.83
C MET A 83 -0.46 -9.80 0.60
N PHE A 84 -0.11 -10.94 0.02
CA PHE A 84 -1.03 -12.06 -0.17
C PHE A 84 -1.55 -12.59 1.17
N ALA A 85 -0.66 -12.81 2.14
CA ALA A 85 -1.03 -13.31 3.47
C ALA A 85 -1.94 -12.31 4.23
N GLU A 86 -1.65 -11.01 4.15
CA GLU A 86 -2.50 -9.97 4.75
C GLU A 86 -3.87 -9.90 4.05
N THR A 87 -3.91 -10.09 2.73
CA THR A 87 -5.16 -10.16 1.97
C THR A 87 -6.01 -11.36 2.38
N ALA A 88 -5.38 -12.52 2.51
CA ALA A 88 -6.05 -13.75 2.92
C ALA A 88 -6.58 -13.70 4.37
N ALA A 89 -5.87 -13.01 5.26
CA ALA A 89 -6.28 -12.82 6.66
C ALA A 89 -7.41 -11.80 6.84
N ASN A 90 -7.73 -11.00 5.82
CA ASN A 90 -8.75 -9.95 5.86
C ASN A 90 -9.67 -10.08 4.64
N PRO A 91 -10.52 -11.13 4.57
CA PRO A 91 -11.46 -11.30 3.46
C PRO A 91 -12.44 -10.11 3.40
N PRO A 92 -13.01 -9.83 2.21
CA PRO A 92 -14.03 -8.79 2.06
C PRO A 92 -15.23 -9.04 2.97
N GLU A 93 -15.76 -7.98 3.57
CA GLU A 93 -17.05 -8.02 4.26
C GLU A 93 -18.17 -8.27 3.24
N ASN A 94 -19.23 -8.98 3.62
CA ASN A 94 -20.39 -9.30 2.75
C ASN A 94 -20.03 -10.12 1.48
N GLY A 95 -19.05 -11.02 1.55
CA GLY A 95 -18.61 -11.80 0.40
C GLY A 95 -19.72 -12.52 -0.36
N GLU A 96 -20.72 -13.09 0.33
CA GLU A 96 -21.85 -13.75 -0.33
C GLU A 96 -22.68 -12.78 -1.20
N GLN A 97 -22.90 -11.56 -0.73
CA GLN A 97 -23.64 -10.56 -1.52
C GLN A 97 -22.82 -10.13 -2.73
N VAL A 98 -21.52 -9.83 -2.53
CA VAL A 98 -20.59 -9.49 -3.62
C VAL A 98 -20.56 -10.61 -4.65
N PHE A 99 -20.55 -11.88 -4.21
CA PHE A 99 -20.54 -13.02 -5.13
C PHE A 99 -21.79 -13.06 -6.00
N ARG A 100 -22.98 -12.92 -5.40
CA ARG A 100 -24.25 -12.89 -6.13
C ARG A 100 -24.30 -11.74 -7.13
N ASP A 101 -23.94 -10.53 -6.69
CA ASP A 101 -23.94 -9.34 -7.54
C ASP A 101 -22.97 -9.48 -8.73
N CYS A 102 -21.81 -10.11 -8.50
CA CYS A 102 -20.85 -10.43 -9.57
C CYS A 102 -21.42 -11.46 -10.56
N LEU A 103 -22.07 -12.54 -10.06
CA LEU A 103 -22.69 -13.54 -10.95
C LEU A 103 -23.81 -12.93 -11.79
N ASP A 104 -24.65 -12.09 -11.20
CA ASP A 104 -25.73 -11.41 -11.92
C ASP A 104 -25.19 -10.46 -12.99
N THR A 105 -24.14 -9.70 -12.66
CA THR A 105 -23.46 -8.81 -13.59
C THR A 105 -22.85 -9.59 -14.76
N VAL A 106 -22.10 -10.64 -14.50
CA VAL A 106 -21.48 -11.49 -15.52
C VAL A 106 -22.55 -12.17 -16.38
N GLY A 107 -23.60 -12.72 -15.77
CA GLY A 107 -24.73 -13.33 -16.49
C GLY A 107 -25.45 -12.34 -17.40
N GLY A 108 -25.62 -11.08 -16.96
CA GLY A 108 -26.14 -9.99 -17.80
C GLY A 108 -25.26 -9.73 -19.03
N LEU A 109 -23.96 -9.55 -18.84
CA LEU A 109 -22.99 -9.32 -19.92
C LEU A 109 -22.92 -10.49 -20.92
N ILE A 110 -23.10 -11.72 -20.46
CA ILE A 110 -23.17 -12.92 -21.31
C ILE A 110 -24.44 -12.90 -22.18
N ARG A 111 -25.61 -12.61 -21.58
CA ARG A 111 -26.89 -12.54 -22.30
C ARG A 111 -26.90 -11.40 -23.32
N GLU A 112 -26.22 -10.30 -23.04
CA GLU A 112 -26.01 -9.18 -23.97
C GLU A 112 -24.92 -9.47 -25.02
N ARG A 113 -24.28 -10.65 -24.98
CA ARG A 113 -23.20 -11.08 -25.88
C ARG A 113 -21.96 -10.19 -25.87
N ILE A 114 -21.71 -9.53 -24.73
CA ILE A 114 -20.51 -8.71 -24.49
C ILE A 114 -19.31 -9.61 -24.12
N ILE A 115 -19.56 -10.74 -23.47
CA ILE A 115 -18.55 -11.75 -23.12
C ILE A 115 -18.74 -12.96 -24.04
N GLY A 116 -17.65 -13.56 -24.51
CA GLY A 116 -17.63 -14.65 -25.48
C GLY A 116 -18.09 -16.03 -24.95
N ILE A 117 -18.70 -16.09 -23.75
CA ILE A 117 -19.33 -17.28 -23.16
C ILE A 117 -20.79 -17.28 -23.58
N THR A 118 -21.33 -18.42 -24.00
CA THR A 118 -22.76 -18.51 -24.34
C THR A 118 -23.62 -18.63 -23.09
N ALA A 119 -24.89 -18.19 -23.17
CA ALA A 119 -25.84 -18.34 -22.08
C ALA A 119 -26.03 -19.81 -21.69
N GLU A 120 -26.04 -20.73 -22.66
CA GLU A 120 -26.16 -22.17 -22.41
C GLU A 120 -24.96 -22.72 -21.62
N GLN A 121 -23.72 -22.29 -21.94
CA GLN A 121 -22.51 -22.67 -21.19
C GLN A 121 -22.54 -22.11 -19.77
N TRP A 122 -23.00 -20.87 -19.61
CA TRP A 122 -23.11 -20.22 -18.31
C TRP A 122 -24.14 -20.90 -17.42
N ASP A 123 -25.38 -21.02 -17.90
CA ASP A 123 -26.48 -21.61 -17.13
C ASP A 123 -26.21 -23.11 -16.84
N GLY A 124 -25.62 -23.83 -17.79
CA GLY A 124 -25.20 -25.23 -17.59
C GLY A 124 -24.16 -25.38 -16.48
N PHE A 125 -23.15 -24.51 -16.45
CA PHE A 125 -22.14 -24.55 -15.36
C PHE A 125 -22.75 -24.20 -14.01
N LEU A 126 -23.61 -23.17 -13.95
CA LEU A 126 -24.26 -22.76 -12.69
C LEU A 126 -25.25 -23.79 -12.15
N SER A 127 -25.83 -24.64 -12.99
CA SER A 127 -26.73 -25.72 -12.53
C SER A 127 -26.00 -26.76 -11.67
N ASP A 128 -24.72 -26.98 -11.92
CA ASP A 128 -23.88 -27.94 -11.23
C ASP A 128 -23.03 -27.33 -10.09
N TYR A 129 -22.87 -26.00 -10.10
CA TYR A 129 -22.07 -25.29 -9.10
C TYR A 129 -22.92 -24.89 -7.88
N PRO A 130 -22.45 -25.13 -6.63
CA PRO A 130 -23.22 -24.83 -5.41
C PRO A 130 -23.27 -23.32 -5.11
N VAL A 131 -24.04 -22.53 -5.85
CA VAL A 131 -24.13 -21.06 -5.76
C VAL A 131 -24.47 -20.56 -4.33
N HIS A 132 -25.25 -21.33 -3.56
CA HIS A 132 -25.64 -20.98 -2.17
C HIS A 132 -24.57 -21.36 -1.12
N GLN A 133 -23.58 -22.14 -1.49
CA GLN A 133 -22.43 -22.53 -0.67
C GLN A 133 -21.17 -22.47 -1.55
N PRO A 134 -20.78 -21.27 -1.98
CA PRO A 134 -19.73 -21.10 -2.97
C PRO A 134 -18.41 -21.74 -2.52
N GLN A 135 -17.78 -22.45 -3.43
CA GLN A 135 -16.51 -23.13 -3.22
C GLN A 135 -15.43 -22.58 -4.15
N ALA A 136 -14.19 -22.62 -3.66
CA ALA A 136 -13.05 -22.26 -4.47
C ALA A 136 -12.91 -23.14 -5.72
N LEU A 137 -12.63 -22.55 -6.86
CA LEU A 137 -12.49 -23.21 -8.15
C LEU A 137 -11.07 -23.14 -8.67
N HIS A 138 -10.63 -24.20 -9.36
CA HIS A 138 -9.47 -24.12 -10.25
C HIS A 138 -9.86 -23.42 -11.56
N HIS A 139 -8.89 -22.92 -12.29
CA HIS A 139 -9.10 -22.50 -13.67
C HIS A 139 -9.47 -23.68 -14.55
N SER A 140 -10.27 -23.45 -15.60
CA SER A 140 -10.56 -24.44 -16.62
C SER A 140 -9.28 -24.95 -17.26
N GLU A 141 -9.33 -26.16 -17.84
CA GLU A 141 -8.18 -26.74 -18.53
C GLU A 141 -7.75 -25.87 -19.72
N ARG A 142 -8.73 -25.39 -20.50
CA ARG A 142 -8.48 -24.48 -21.61
C ARG A 142 -7.77 -23.20 -21.17
N TYR A 143 -8.23 -22.58 -20.09
CA TYR A 143 -7.61 -21.36 -19.55
C TYR A 143 -6.16 -21.66 -19.11
N ARG A 144 -5.94 -22.71 -18.34
CA ARG A 144 -4.60 -23.09 -17.88
C ARG A 144 -3.62 -23.33 -19.02
N ASN A 145 -4.07 -24.01 -20.07
CA ASN A 145 -3.23 -24.38 -21.20
C ASN A 145 -2.91 -23.20 -22.14
N ARG A 146 -3.74 -22.15 -22.15
CA ARG A 146 -3.54 -20.99 -23.02
C ARG A 146 -3.00 -19.77 -22.32
N GLU A 147 -3.46 -19.49 -21.12
CA GLU A 147 -3.15 -18.27 -20.38
C GLU A 147 -2.01 -18.47 -19.35
N HIS A 148 -1.66 -19.73 -19.02
CA HIS A 148 -0.62 -20.08 -18.05
C HIS A 148 -0.68 -19.22 -16.77
N PRO A 149 -1.83 -19.16 -16.07
CA PRO A 149 -2.05 -18.22 -14.98
C PRO A 149 -1.10 -18.45 -13.82
N ALA A 150 -0.25 -17.47 -13.54
CA ALA A 150 0.69 -17.47 -12.42
C ALA A 150 0.56 -16.12 -11.68
N TYR A 151 -0.24 -16.07 -10.62
CA TYR A 151 -0.53 -14.84 -9.88
C TYR A 151 -0.84 -15.09 -8.40
N ARG A 152 -0.84 -14.01 -7.61
CA ARG A 152 -1.40 -13.98 -6.25
C ARG A 152 -2.47 -12.90 -6.13
N LEU A 153 -3.50 -13.21 -5.35
CA LEU A 153 -4.53 -12.22 -5.01
C LEU A 153 -3.99 -11.27 -3.95
N VAL A 154 -4.10 -9.99 -4.22
CA VAL A 154 -3.64 -8.92 -3.34
C VAL A 154 -4.73 -7.86 -3.22
N CYS A 155 -4.98 -7.37 -2.01
CA CYS A 155 -5.92 -6.28 -1.78
C CYS A 155 -5.49 -5.03 -2.56
N SER A 156 -6.42 -4.40 -3.27
CA SER A 156 -6.17 -3.22 -4.13
C SER A 156 -5.56 -2.04 -3.37
N ARG A 157 -5.72 -1.98 -2.05
CA ARG A 157 -5.07 -0.95 -1.21
C ARG A 157 -3.54 -0.97 -1.32
N PHE A 158 -2.92 -2.10 -1.71
CA PHE A 158 -1.47 -2.20 -1.90
C PHE A 158 -0.98 -1.65 -3.25
N ILE A 159 -1.86 -1.42 -4.22
CA ILE A 159 -1.45 -0.93 -5.54
C ILE A 159 -0.69 0.39 -5.44
N ARG A 160 -1.12 1.28 -4.54
CA ARG A 160 -0.47 2.58 -4.34
C ARG A 160 0.97 2.49 -3.84
N ILE A 161 1.40 1.38 -3.23
CA ILE A 161 2.79 1.21 -2.78
C ILE A 161 3.68 0.60 -3.85
N PHE A 162 3.16 0.04 -4.94
CA PHE A 162 3.98 -0.61 -5.97
C PHE A 162 5.05 0.30 -6.59
N PRO A 163 4.78 1.57 -6.94
CA PRO A 163 5.83 2.48 -7.43
C PRO A 163 6.96 2.66 -6.40
N ILE A 164 6.60 2.73 -5.12
CA ILE A 164 7.58 2.88 -4.03
C ILE A 164 8.39 1.59 -3.85
N LEU A 165 7.74 0.42 -3.88
CA LEU A 165 8.43 -0.88 -3.78
C LEU A 165 9.44 -1.06 -4.93
N ARG A 166 9.09 -0.65 -6.15
CA ARG A 166 9.99 -0.64 -7.31
C ARG A 166 11.21 0.25 -7.05
N ALA A 167 10.98 1.48 -6.59
CA ALA A 167 12.05 2.41 -6.27
C ALA A 167 12.96 1.86 -5.17
N ILE A 168 12.39 1.28 -4.10
CA ILE A 168 13.14 0.65 -3.01
C ILE A 168 13.99 -0.52 -3.54
N ALA A 169 13.43 -1.38 -4.38
CA ALA A 169 14.16 -2.53 -4.94
C ALA A 169 15.38 -2.07 -5.74
N GLY A 170 15.24 -0.99 -6.52
CA GLY A 170 16.33 -0.41 -7.33
C GLY A 170 17.42 0.34 -6.54
N MET A 171 17.22 0.61 -5.24
CA MET A 171 18.24 1.32 -4.44
C MET A 171 19.46 0.42 -4.17
N ALA A 172 20.66 0.91 -4.50
CA ALA A 172 21.92 0.22 -4.18
C ALA A 172 22.39 0.47 -2.74
N GLN A 173 22.06 1.63 -2.16
CA GLN A 173 22.46 2.05 -0.81
C GLN A 173 21.92 1.12 0.27
N LYS A 174 22.73 0.85 1.30
CA LYS A 174 22.30 0.11 2.52
C LYS A 174 22.86 0.78 3.76
N PRO A 175 22.05 0.99 4.82
CA PRO A 175 20.61 0.85 4.84
C PRO A 175 19.91 1.74 3.82
N LYS A 176 18.77 1.28 3.30
CA LYS A 176 17.90 2.08 2.45
C LYS A 176 17.06 3.01 3.34
N ILE A 177 17.14 4.31 3.11
CA ILE A 177 16.41 5.31 3.89
C ILE A 177 15.41 6.02 2.98
N ILE A 178 14.15 6.03 3.38
CA ILE A 178 13.03 6.60 2.65
C ILE A 178 12.39 7.69 3.50
N ALA A 179 12.11 8.84 2.91
CA ALA A 179 11.27 9.87 3.52
C ALA A 179 9.89 9.90 2.85
N LEU A 180 8.85 9.86 3.66
CA LEU A 180 7.46 10.05 3.24
C LEU A 180 6.98 11.41 3.76
N ASP A 181 7.17 12.46 2.97
CA ASP A 181 6.75 13.81 3.27
C ASP A 181 5.44 14.17 2.58
N GLY A 182 4.86 15.33 2.87
CA GLY A 182 3.68 15.80 2.18
C GLY A 182 2.57 16.28 3.11
N ARG A 183 1.44 16.64 2.52
CA ARG A 183 0.35 17.35 3.17
C ARG A 183 -0.31 16.58 4.30
N ALA A 184 -0.77 17.29 5.33
CA ALA A 184 -1.62 16.70 6.38
C ALA A 184 -2.80 15.94 5.76
N ALA A 185 -3.16 14.81 6.36
CA ALA A 185 -4.24 13.92 5.92
C ALA A 185 -4.10 13.35 4.48
N SER A 186 -2.90 13.40 3.86
CA SER A 186 -2.61 12.74 2.58
C SER A 186 -2.53 11.21 2.68
N GLY A 187 -2.41 10.67 3.91
CA GLY A 187 -2.32 9.24 4.19
C GLY A 187 -0.89 8.71 4.33
N LYS A 188 0.09 9.57 4.62
CA LYS A 188 1.49 9.22 4.88
C LYS A 188 1.65 8.08 5.88
N THR A 189 1.03 8.20 7.05
CA THR A 189 1.11 7.19 8.12
C THR A 189 0.56 5.84 7.65
N THR A 190 -0.59 5.82 6.99
CA THR A 190 -1.15 4.58 6.40
C THR A 190 -0.20 3.97 5.37
N LEU A 191 0.44 4.80 4.56
CA LEU A 191 1.41 4.38 3.55
C LEU A 191 2.67 3.79 4.21
N ALA A 192 3.20 4.47 5.23
CA ALA A 192 4.34 3.99 6.02
C ALA A 192 4.04 2.65 6.69
N ASP A 193 2.86 2.49 7.29
CA ASP A 193 2.42 1.25 7.93
C ASP A 193 2.30 0.10 6.91
N GLN A 194 1.75 0.38 5.72
CA GLN A 194 1.68 -0.62 4.65
C GLN A 194 3.06 -1.05 4.18
N LEU A 195 3.95 -0.08 3.94
CA LEU A 195 5.33 -0.35 3.56
C LEU A 195 6.07 -1.13 4.64
N ALA A 196 5.93 -0.76 5.91
CA ALA A 196 6.55 -1.45 7.03
C ALA A 196 6.11 -2.91 7.13
N ARG A 197 4.79 -3.18 7.03
CA ARG A 197 4.25 -4.55 7.05
C ARG A 197 4.76 -5.39 5.88
N VAL A 198 4.84 -4.80 4.69
CA VAL A 198 5.29 -5.51 3.49
C VAL A 198 6.79 -5.73 3.48
N THR A 199 7.59 -4.72 3.86
CA THR A 199 9.05 -4.74 3.69
C THR A 199 9.81 -5.10 4.96
N GLY A 200 9.17 -4.99 6.14
CA GLY A 200 9.84 -5.11 7.44
C GLY A 200 10.63 -3.85 7.85
N ALA A 201 10.35 -2.69 7.23
CA ALA A 201 11.03 -1.45 7.54
C ALA A 201 10.72 -0.95 8.96
N GLY A 202 11.73 -0.41 9.64
CA GLY A 202 11.52 0.39 10.84
C GLY A 202 11.06 1.81 10.48
N VAL A 203 10.05 2.34 11.19
CA VAL A 203 9.44 3.66 10.91
C VAL A 203 9.68 4.63 12.06
N ALA A 204 10.31 5.77 11.74
CA ALA A 204 10.41 6.92 12.63
C ALA A 204 9.41 8.00 12.19
N HIS A 205 8.65 8.56 13.13
CA HIS A 205 7.59 9.53 12.85
C HIS A 205 8.02 10.94 13.22
N MET A 206 7.89 11.89 12.29
CA MET A 206 8.19 13.30 12.56
C MET A 206 7.23 13.91 13.59
N ASP A 207 6.02 13.40 13.69
CA ASP A 207 5.03 13.85 14.67
C ASP A 207 5.48 13.56 16.13
N ASP A 208 6.46 12.69 16.34
CA ASP A 208 7.07 12.45 17.65
C ASP A 208 8.07 13.59 18.05
N PHE A 209 8.31 14.54 17.18
CA PHE A 209 9.30 15.62 17.34
C PHE A 209 8.71 17.02 17.29
N PHE A 210 7.51 17.23 17.80
CA PHE A 210 6.96 18.58 17.94
C PHE A 210 7.70 19.39 19.00
N LEU A 211 7.73 20.71 18.81
CA LEU A 211 8.36 21.64 19.75
C LEU A 211 7.64 21.68 21.09
N PRO A 212 8.38 21.62 22.21
CA PRO A 212 7.83 21.94 23.53
C PRO A 212 7.47 23.44 23.64
N PRO A 213 6.56 23.81 24.56
CA PRO A 213 6.08 25.19 24.68
C PRO A 213 7.17 26.25 24.77
N GLY A 214 8.23 25.96 25.52
CA GLY A 214 9.34 26.89 25.74
C GLY A 214 10.19 27.22 24.49
N LEU A 215 10.08 26.40 23.44
CA LEU A 215 10.78 26.63 22.16
C LEU A 215 9.87 27.18 21.07
N ARG A 216 8.58 27.39 21.32
CA ARG A 216 7.60 27.91 20.35
C ARG A 216 7.60 29.43 20.33
N THR A 217 8.73 30.05 20.00
CA THR A 217 8.77 31.50 19.78
C THR A 217 8.15 31.85 18.42
N GLU A 218 7.74 33.14 18.27
CA GLU A 218 7.19 33.62 17.00
C GLU A 218 8.21 33.51 15.87
N GLU A 219 9.48 33.78 16.15
CA GLU A 219 10.58 33.66 15.20
C GLU A 219 10.74 32.21 14.75
N ARG A 220 10.75 31.24 15.69
CA ARG A 220 10.89 29.82 15.39
C ARG A 220 9.73 29.30 14.54
N LEU A 221 8.49 29.69 14.87
CA LEU A 221 7.30 29.27 14.12
C LEU A 221 7.17 29.99 12.76
N ALA A 222 7.87 31.10 12.57
CA ALA A 222 7.96 31.78 11.28
C ALA A 222 8.95 31.09 10.33
N GLU A 223 9.90 30.31 10.83
CA GLU A 223 10.83 29.55 10.01
C GLU A 223 10.11 28.45 9.20
N PRO A 224 10.49 28.22 7.92
CA PRO A 224 10.01 27.06 7.18
C PRO A 224 10.41 25.75 7.86
N GLY A 225 9.42 24.96 8.33
CA GLY A 225 9.66 23.75 9.09
C GLY A 225 10.00 23.94 10.57
N GLY A 226 9.93 25.18 11.07
CA GLY A 226 10.34 25.53 12.42
C GLY A 226 9.47 24.99 13.57
N ASN A 227 8.31 24.39 13.29
CA ASN A 227 7.45 23.80 14.31
C ASN A 227 7.87 22.37 14.72
N VAL A 228 8.93 21.82 14.11
CA VAL A 228 9.55 20.53 14.48
C VAL A 228 10.81 20.76 15.31
N HIS A 229 11.00 19.93 16.31
CA HIS A 229 12.23 19.90 17.11
C HIS A 229 13.32 19.13 16.34
N TYR A 230 13.81 19.74 15.26
CA TYR A 230 14.80 19.11 14.38
C TYR A 230 16.13 18.85 15.10
N GLU A 231 16.46 19.61 16.15
CA GLU A 231 17.65 19.37 16.96
C GLU A 231 17.62 17.99 17.61
N ARG A 232 16.47 17.64 18.23
CA ARG A 232 16.29 16.29 18.79
C ARG A 232 16.36 15.20 17.71
N PHE A 233 15.75 15.44 16.56
CA PHE A 233 15.80 14.47 15.46
C PHE A 233 17.23 14.23 14.97
N LEU A 234 18.03 15.30 14.88
CA LEU A 234 19.46 15.25 14.53
C LEU A 234 20.28 14.43 15.54
N GLU A 235 19.93 14.46 16.81
CA GLU A 235 20.63 13.75 17.90
C GLU A 235 20.11 12.31 18.11
N GLU A 236 18.79 12.15 18.15
CA GLU A 236 18.15 10.90 18.60
C GLU A 236 17.85 9.90 17.45
N VAL A 237 17.72 10.36 16.20
CA VAL A 237 17.30 9.52 15.06
C VAL A 237 18.35 9.48 13.96
N LEU A 238 18.77 10.64 13.48
CA LEU A 238 19.57 10.76 12.26
C LEU A 238 20.87 9.92 12.28
N PRO A 239 21.67 9.87 13.38
CA PRO A 239 22.90 9.09 13.43
C PRO A 239 22.66 7.59 13.29
N PHE A 240 21.46 7.12 13.67
CA PHE A 240 21.11 5.70 13.72
C PHE A 240 20.43 5.22 12.42
N LEU A 241 19.91 6.12 11.58
CA LEU A 241 19.26 5.73 10.32
C LEU A 241 20.21 5.00 9.38
N LYS A 242 21.51 5.34 9.40
CA LYS A 242 22.56 4.70 8.59
C LYS A 242 23.06 3.37 9.16
N SER A 243 22.58 2.99 10.33
CA SER A 243 22.94 1.73 10.98
C SER A 243 21.80 0.71 10.83
N PRO A 244 22.10 -0.57 10.56
CA PRO A 244 21.09 -1.62 10.59
C PRO A 244 20.65 -1.99 12.02
N ARG A 245 21.32 -1.52 13.07
CA ARG A 245 21.02 -1.85 14.47
C ARG A 245 19.69 -1.22 14.90
N ALA A 246 19.03 -1.87 15.84
CA ALA A 246 17.89 -1.29 16.55
C ALA A 246 18.32 -0.03 17.33
N PHE A 247 17.41 0.93 17.44
CA PHE A 247 17.61 2.14 18.26
C PHE A 247 16.29 2.60 18.86
N ARG A 248 16.35 3.56 19.78
CA ARG A 248 15.19 4.07 20.52
C ARG A 248 15.23 5.58 20.57
N TYR A 249 14.05 6.20 20.58
CA TYR A 249 13.88 7.62 20.86
C TYR A 249 12.60 7.87 21.65
N ARG A 250 12.45 9.04 22.24
CA ARG A 250 11.26 9.41 23.01
C ARG A 250 10.28 10.19 22.13
N CYS A 251 9.00 9.77 22.18
CA CYS A 251 7.93 10.48 21.50
C CYS A 251 7.53 11.73 22.29
N PHE A 252 7.21 12.82 21.59
CA PHE A 252 6.62 14.01 22.22
C PHE A 252 5.10 13.86 22.30
N ASP A 253 4.57 13.89 23.50
CA ASP A 253 3.13 13.82 23.75
C ASP A 253 2.52 15.25 23.68
N CYS A 254 1.83 15.54 22.58
CA CYS A 254 1.18 16.84 22.39
C CYS A 254 0.00 17.09 23.34
N SER A 255 -0.58 16.06 23.96
CA SER A 255 -1.67 16.22 24.93
C SER A 255 -1.15 16.69 26.29
N ARG A 256 0.05 16.22 26.66
CA ARG A 256 0.74 16.55 27.92
C ARG A 256 1.81 17.63 27.74
N MET A 257 2.19 17.92 26.49
CA MET A 257 3.24 18.86 26.12
C MET A 257 4.60 18.51 26.73
N GLU A 258 4.93 17.21 26.81
CA GLU A 258 6.17 16.68 27.37
C GLU A 258 6.66 15.44 26.59
N LEU A 259 7.87 14.97 26.92
CA LEU A 259 8.39 13.70 26.41
C LEU A 259 7.68 12.52 27.08
N GLY A 260 7.02 11.69 26.29
CA GLY A 260 6.25 10.53 26.72
C GLY A 260 6.96 9.20 26.48
N GLU A 261 6.30 8.32 25.75
CA GLU A 261 6.72 6.94 25.50
C GLU A 261 8.04 6.85 24.73
N VAL A 262 8.70 5.71 24.89
CA VAL A 262 9.89 5.33 24.10
C VAL A 262 9.43 4.51 22.91
N ARG A 263 9.78 4.96 21.72
CA ARG A 263 9.59 4.21 20.48
C ARG A 263 10.87 3.44 20.16
N GLU A 264 10.71 2.16 19.87
CA GLU A 264 11.78 1.29 19.41
C GLU A 264 11.70 1.11 17.89
N ILE A 265 12.81 1.35 17.23
CA ILE A 265 12.99 1.07 15.81
C ILE A 265 13.76 -0.24 15.69
N PRO A 266 13.16 -1.30 15.12
CA PRO A 266 13.77 -2.61 15.03
C PRO A 266 15.05 -2.60 14.19
N GLU A 267 15.90 -3.60 14.32
CA GLU A 267 17.02 -3.82 13.41
C GLU A 267 16.53 -4.04 11.96
N GLY A 268 17.34 -3.64 10.98
CA GLY A 268 17.00 -3.85 9.58
C GLY A 268 17.73 -2.90 8.64
N ASN A 269 17.73 -3.26 7.35
CA ASN A 269 18.40 -2.52 6.28
C ASN A 269 17.47 -1.56 5.53
N LEU A 270 16.26 -1.33 6.04
CA LEU A 270 15.30 -0.40 5.48
C LEU A 270 14.71 0.45 6.61
N ARG A 271 14.75 1.75 6.41
CA ARG A 271 14.24 2.76 7.34
C ARG A 271 13.26 3.68 6.63
N ILE A 272 12.19 4.03 7.28
CA ILE A 272 11.23 5.02 6.82
C ILE A 272 11.20 6.17 7.84
N VAL A 273 11.35 7.39 7.37
CA VAL A 273 11.03 8.60 8.12
C VAL A 273 9.73 9.14 7.56
N GLU A 274 8.69 9.21 8.37
CA GLU A 274 7.33 9.57 7.96
C GLU A 274 6.84 10.81 8.67
N GLY A 275 6.19 11.68 7.94
CA GLY A 275 5.52 12.88 8.44
C GLY A 275 5.90 14.13 7.67
N ALA A 276 5.10 15.19 7.81
CA ALA A 276 5.51 16.50 7.32
C ALA A 276 6.88 16.86 7.91
N TYR A 277 7.72 17.48 7.09
CA TYR A 277 9.11 17.84 7.42
C TYR A 277 10.14 16.72 7.39
N SER A 278 9.78 15.49 6.99
CA SER A 278 10.73 14.37 6.88
C SER A 278 11.83 14.57 5.82
N CYS A 279 11.61 15.47 4.88
CA CYS A 279 12.59 15.91 3.88
C CYS A 279 13.29 17.22 4.23
N HIS A 280 13.28 17.66 5.50
CA HIS A 280 13.88 18.94 5.90
C HIS A 280 15.37 18.97 5.55
N PRO A 281 15.87 20.04 4.87
CA PRO A 281 17.27 20.13 4.40
C PRO A 281 18.33 19.99 5.50
N LEU A 282 18.02 20.37 6.73
CA LEU A 282 18.91 20.19 7.89
C LEU A 282 19.28 18.70 8.13
N PHE A 283 18.49 17.75 7.65
CA PHE A 283 18.80 16.32 7.78
C PHE A 283 19.85 15.86 6.74
N GLY A 284 20.21 16.72 5.77
CA GLY A 284 21.24 16.43 4.76
C GLY A 284 20.84 15.33 3.78
N ASP A 285 21.84 14.80 3.05
CA ASP A 285 21.65 13.80 2.00
C ASP A 285 21.67 12.37 2.54
N HIS A 286 20.82 12.07 3.52
CA HIS A 286 20.71 10.73 4.10
C HIS A 286 19.62 9.88 3.44
N VAL A 287 18.64 10.55 2.85
CA VAL A 287 17.46 9.92 2.25
C VAL A 287 17.76 9.55 0.80
N GLY A 288 17.70 8.25 0.52
CA GLY A 288 17.90 7.73 -0.84
C GLY A 288 16.63 7.74 -1.71
N LEU A 289 15.45 7.85 -1.09
CA LEU A 289 14.17 7.94 -1.79
C LEU A 289 13.24 8.92 -1.05
N LYS A 290 12.92 10.02 -1.71
CA LYS A 290 11.98 11.04 -1.24
C LYS A 290 10.63 10.84 -1.92
N VAL A 291 9.56 10.64 -1.15
CA VAL A 291 8.19 10.48 -1.64
C VAL A 291 7.34 11.61 -1.10
N PHE A 292 6.72 12.36 -1.98
CA PHE A 292 5.76 13.40 -1.61
C PHE A 292 4.34 12.83 -1.68
N CYS A 293 3.66 12.80 -0.54
CA CYS A 293 2.27 12.36 -0.44
C CYS A 293 1.34 13.56 -0.60
N ASP A 294 0.68 13.62 -1.74
CA ASP A 294 -0.23 14.73 -2.08
C ASP A 294 -1.69 14.38 -1.77
N VAL A 295 -2.50 15.40 -1.63
CA VAL A 295 -3.95 15.31 -1.49
C VAL A 295 -4.59 16.59 -2.00
N GLU A 296 -5.69 16.43 -2.73
CA GLU A 296 -6.47 17.56 -3.21
C GLU A 296 -7.02 18.37 -2.01
N PRO A 297 -6.98 19.73 -2.02
CA PRO A 297 -7.32 20.57 -0.86
C PRO A 297 -8.71 20.31 -0.27
N ARG A 298 -9.73 20.08 -1.11
CA ARG A 298 -11.09 19.78 -0.63
C ARG A 298 -11.15 18.43 0.08
N GLU A 299 -10.47 17.44 -0.46
CA GLU A 299 -10.37 16.11 0.13
C GLU A 299 -9.56 16.14 1.43
N GLN A 300 -8.48 16.93 1.49
CA GLN A 300 -7.70 17.17 2.70
C GLN A 300 -8.59 17.67 3.83
N MET A 301 -9.38 18.73 3.58
CA MET A 301 -10.29 19.31 4.56
C MET A 301 -11.37 18.32 4.99
N ARG A 302 -11.92 17.53 4.05
CA ARG A 302 -12.90 16.49 4.35
C ARG A 302 -12.33 15.41 5.28
N ARG A 303 -11.11 14.94 5.01
CA ARG A 303 -10.42 13.94 5.82
C ARG A 303 -10.09 14.46 7.21
N ILE A 304 -9.58 15.69 7.32
CA ILE A 304 -9.28 16.33 8.61
C ILE A 304 -10.56 16.46 9.43
N ARG A 305 -11.65 16.96 8.84
CA ARG A 305 -12.95 17.11 9.54
C ARG A 305 -13.45 15.76 10.07
N ARG A 306 -13.37 14.70 9.27
CA ARG A 306 -13.81 13.36 9.67
C ARG A 306 -12.96 12.79 10.80
N ARG A 307 -11.63 13.01 10.78
CA ARG A 307 -10.69 12.44 11.75
C ARG A 307 -10.65 13.23 13.05
N ASN A 308 -10.66 14.55 12.98
CA ASN A 308 -10.33 15.45 14.09
C ASN A 308 -11.49 16.34 14.56
N GLY A 309 -12.61 16.37 13.84
CA GLY A 309 -13.75 17.22 14.15
C GLY A 309 -13.63 18.67 13.65
N ALA A 310 -14.69 19.46 13.83
CA ALA A 310 -14.79 20.81 13.26
C ALA A 310 -13.80 21.80 13.91
N GLN A 311 -13.64 21.75 15.23
CA GLN A 311 -12.77 22.65 15.97
C GLN A 311 -11.30 22.51 15.57
N MET A 312 -10.83 21.27 15.40
CA MET A 312 -9.46 21.00 14.94
C MET A 312 -9.28 21.37 13.47
N LEU A 313 -10.32 21.24 12.64
CA LEU A 313 -10.28 21.65 11.25
C LEU A 313 -9.89 23.13 11.09
N GLU A 314 -10.44 24.03 11.91
CA GLU A 314 -10.08 25.45 11.89
C GLU A 314 -8.59 25.65 12.21
N ARG A 315 -8.08 24.91 13.21
CA ARG A 315 -6.66 24.96 13.57
C ARG A 315 -5.74 24.46 12.46
N PHE A 316 -6.13 23.40 11.76
CA PHE A 316 -5.41 22.93 10.58
C PHE A 316 -5.42 23.97 9.47
N ARG A 317 -6.60 24.55 9.14
CA ARG A 317 -6.76 25.54 8.08
C ARG A 317 -5.96 26.82 8.35
N ASP A 318 -6.02 27.34 9.58
CA ASP A 318 -5.54 28.67 9.91
C ASP A 318 -4.08 28.68 10.40
N SER A 319 -3.52 27.52 10.79
CA SER A 319 -2.16 27.43 11.32
C SER A 319 -1.30 26.35 10.68
N TRP A 320 -1.67 25.08 10.78
CA TRP A 320 -0.76 23.99 10.43
C TRP A 320 -0.58 23.82 8.93
N ILE A 321 -1.65 23.86 8.14
CA ILE A 321 -1.55 23.80 6.67
C ILE A 321 -0.72 24.97 6.11
N PRO A 322 -0.92 26.25 6.53
CA PRO A 322 -0.05 27.34 6.11
C PRO A 322 1.43 27.16 6.46
N MET A 323 1.75 26.55 7.63
CA MET A 323 3.14 26.23 7.99
C MET A 323 3.74 25.14 7.08
N GLU A 324 2.98 24.07 6.81
CA GLU A 324 3.39 23.02 5.89
C GLU A 324 3.61 23.56 4.47
N GLU A 325 2.67 24.32 3.93
CA GLU A 325 2.78 24.89 2.58
C GLU A 325 3.97 25.85 2.45
N ARG A 326 4.25 26.68 3.49
CA ARG A 326 5.45 27.53 3.53
C ARG A 326 6.72 26.69 3.45
N TYR A 327 6.79 25.59 4.20
CA TYR A 327 7.91 24.66 4.18
C TYR A 327 8.06 24.02 2.80
N PHE A 328 6.98 23.50 2.22
CA PHE A 328 7.01 22.87 0.89
C PHE A 328 7.48 23.83 -0.19
N GLN A 329 6.98 25.06 -0.18
CA GLN A 329 7.33 26.09 -1.16
C GLN A 329 8.77 26.58 -0.98
N HIS A 330 9.19 26.85 0.26
CA HIS A 330 10.53 27.38 0.53
C HIS A 330 11.65 26.41 0.12
N PHE A 331 11.47 25.13 0.42
CA PHE A 331 12.46 24.10 0.13
C PHE A 331 12.16 23.30 -1.14
N GLN A 332 11.13 23.65 -1.87
CA GLN A 332 10.72 22.94 -3.10
C GLN A 332 10.62 21.42 -2.88
N ILE A 333 9.96 21.03 -1.77
CA ILE A 333 9.93 19.62 -1.31
C ILE A 333 9.30 18.70 -2.34
N ARG A 334 8.20 19.15 -2.98
CA ARG A 334 7.50 18.37 -4.01
C ARG A 334 8.36 18.21 -5.27
N GLU A 335 9.03 19.29 -5.69
CA GLU A 335 9.86 19.34 -6.89
C GLU A 335 11.11 18.47 -6.74
N HIS A 336 11.64 18.35 -5.53
CA HIS A 336 12.79 17.52 -5.21
C HIS A 336 12.43 16.08 -4.82
N ALA A 337 11.13 15.73 -4.80
CA ALA A 337 10.70 14.36 -4.55
C ALA A 337 10.98 13.44 -5.75
N ASN A 338 11.40 12.21 -5.48
CA ASN A 338 11.59 11.19 -6.51
C ASN A 338 10.25 10.64 -7.02
N LEU A 339 9.23 10.62 -6.15
CA LEU A 339 7.88 10.14 -6.44
C LEU A 339 6.85 11.06 -5.77
N THR A 340 5.71 11.26 -6.45
CA THR A 340 4.49 11.85 -5.88
C THR A 340 3.37 10.81 -5.91
N VAL A 341 2.68 10.60 -4.78
CA VAL A 341 1.63 9.59 -4.60
C VAL A 341 0.37 10.18 -3.98
#